data_649b6b0819f034b694aff0f04ed28539
#
_entry.id   649b6b0819f034b694aff0f04ed28539
#
_cell.length_a   1.000
_cell.length_b   1.000
_cell.length_c   1.000
_cell.angle_alpha   90.00
_cell.angle_beta   90.00
_cell.angle_gamma   90.00
#
_symmetry.space_group_name_H-M   'P 1'
#
loop_
_entity.id
_entity.type
_entity.pdbx_description
1 polymer ?
#
loop_
_entity_poly.entity_id
_entity_poly.type
_entity_poly.pdbx_seq_one_letter_code
_entity_poly.pdbx_strand_id
1 'polypeptide(L)'
;MIQVFLLMIINPKNTCLVLDLDDTLYKEYDYQTSGLKHIEDQVLRLYGINLNGKLLKLREQGVKDIYLELINILKLPISIKESFIMMYRYHKPDIVLTLETKNFIKSALSNFKNVVILTDGYSISQRLKIESLGLIKIPLFISEEWNSIKPDNLRFISIMKKYKTCDQFCYVADNPSKDFVSPNT
;
A
#
# COMPACT_ATOMS: atom_id res chain seq x y z
N MET A 1 36.62 -18.82 10.90
CA MET A 1 35.65 -17.77 11.29
C MET A 1 34.30 -18.47 11.46
N ILE A 2 33.84 -18.67 12.70
CA ILE A 2 32.56 -19.35 13.01
C ILE A 2 31.49 -18.31 12.83
N GLN A 3 30.65 -18.48 11.79
CA GLN A 3 29.50 -17.64 11.55
C GLN A 3 28.36 -18.13 12.46
N VAL A 4 28.13 -17.42 13.54
CA VAL A 4 27.00 -17.70 14.45
C VAL A 4 25.73 -17.14 13.82
N PHE A 5 24.89 -18.01 13.26
CA PHE A 5 23.53 -17.65 12.90
C PHE A 5 22.68 -17.60 14.18
N LEU A 6 22.34 -16.40 14.63
CA LEU A 6 21.32 -16.24 15.67
C LEU A 6 19.96 -16.56 15.04
N LEU A 7 19.45 -17.76 15.22
CA LEU A 7 18.08 -18.10 14.90
C LEU A 7 17.17 -17.37 15.90
N MET A 8 16.62 -16.24 15.49
CA MET A 8 15.59 -15.54 16.26
C MET A 8 14.34 -16.43 16.28
N ILE A 9 14.09 -17.10 17.41
CA ILE A 9 12.85 -17.88 17.60
C ILE A 9 11.72 -16.89 17.89
N ILE A 10 10.86 -16.66 16.88
CA ILE A 10 9.65 -15.85 17.06
C ILE A 10 8.61 -16.69 17.78
N ASN A 11 8.15 -16.22 18.94
CA ASN A 11 6.96 -16.78 19.61
C ASN A 11 5.71 -15.98 19.21
N PRO A 12 4.88 -16.46 18.29
CA PRO A 12 3.73 -15.70 17.79
C PRO A 12 2.77 -15.25 18.91
N LYS A 13 2.61 -16.04 19.96
CA LYS A 13 1.70 -15.75 21.10
C LYS A 13 2.13 -14.53 21.91
N ASN A 14 3.38 -14.10 21.78
CA ASN A 14 3.93 -12.92 22.45
C ASN A 14 4.38 -11.84 21.47
N THR A 15 4.14 -12.03 20.17
CA THR A 15 4.60 -11.15 19.10
C THR A 15 3.47 -10.31 18.52
N CYS A 16 3.75 -9.03 18.27
CA CYS A 16 2.97 -8.17 17.39
C CYS A 16 3.56 -8.27 15.98
N LEU A 17 2.79 -8.78 15.03
CA LEU A 17 3.16 -8.82 13.62
C LEU A 17 2.74 -7.51 12.95
N VAL A 18 3.71 -6.78 12.41
CA VAL A 18 3.52 -5.54 11.66
C VAL A 18 3.73 -5.86 10.18
N LEU A 19 2.76 -5.56 9.35
CA LEU A 19 2.76 -5.85 7.91
C LEU A 19 2.77 -4.55 7.12
N ASP A 20 3.65 -4.42 6.15
CA ASP A 20 3.47 -3.44 5.08
C ASP A 20 2.33 -3.87 4.16
N LEU A 21 1.86 -2.98 3.29
CA LEU A 21 0.72 -3.22 2.41
C LEU A 21 1.13 -3.41 0.95
N ASP A 22 1.65 -2.34 0.34
CA ASP A 22 1.96 -2.29 -1.09
C ASP A 22 3.19 -3.17 -1.39
N ASP A 23 3.14 -3.98 -2.44
CA ASP A 23 4.14 -4.98 -2.84
C ASP A 23 4.52 -6.02 -1.76
N THR A 24 3.83 -6.00 -0.62
CA THR A 24 3.97 -6.97 0.47
C THR A 24 2.77 -7.91 0.55
N LEU A 25 1.56 -7.39 0.67
CA LEU A 25 0.33 -8.20 0.75
C LEU A 25 -0.34 -8.39 -0.60
N TYR A 26 -0.17 -7.47 -1.52
CA TYR A 26 -0.64 -7.52 -2.90
C TYR A 26 0.31 -6.70 -3.78
N LYS A 27 0.21 -6.82 -5.10
CA LYS A 27 1.08 -6.07 -6.03
C LYS A 27 0.55 -4.63 -6.20
N GLU A 28 1.35 -3.62 -5.90
CA GLU A 28 0.98 -2.23 -6.12
C GLU A 28 0.65 -1.94 -7.60
N TYR A 29 1.27 -2.69 -8.52
CA TYR A 29 0.96 -2.64 -9.95
C TYR A 29 -0.54 -2.85 -10.24
N ASP A 30 -1.22 -3.75 -9.51
CA ASP A 30 -2.65 -4.03 -9.72
C ASP A 30 -3.51 -2.83 -9.31
N TYR A 31 -3.18 -2.15 -8.20
CA TYR A 31 -3.83 -0.90 -7.79
C TYR A 31 -3.65 0.19 -8.84
N GLN A 32 -2.44 0.36 -9.34
CA GLN A 32 -2.12 1.38 -10.33
C GLN A 32 -2.85 1.10 -11.66
N THR A 33 -2.93 -0.15 -12.08
CA THR A 33 -3.68 -0.57 -13.28
C THR A 33 -5.17 -0.32 -13.12
N SER A 34 -5.73 -0.66 -11.96
CA SER A 34 -7.13 -0.38 -11.61
C SER A 34 -7.45 1.11 -11.69
N GLY A 35 -6.59 1.96 -11.13
CA GLY A 35 -6.79 3.41 -11.14
C GLY A 35 -6.71 4.03 -12.54
N LEU A 36 -5.75 3.61 -13.34
CA LEU A 36 -5.63 4.10 -14.73
C LEU A 36 -6.83 3.66 -15.58
N LYS A 37 -7.28 2.40 -15.43
CA LYS A 37 -8.48 1.91 -16.08
C LYS A 37 -9.71 2.72 -15.67
N HIS A 38 -9.86 2.98 -14.36
CA HIS A 38 -10.96 3.82 -13.86
C HIS A 38 -10.97 5.20 -14.53
N ILE A 39 -9.79 5.85 -14.69
CA ILE A 39 -9.71 7.14 -15.39
C ILE A 39 -10.15 6.98 -16.84
N GLU A 40 -9.69 5.97 -17.58
CA GLU A 40 -10.08 5.74 -18.97
C GLU A 40 -11.59 5.53 -19.12
N ASP A 41 -12.20 4.78 -18.20
CA ASP A 41 -13.66 4.58 -18.16
C ASP A 41 -14.41 5.90 -17.92
N GLN A 42 -13.90 6.77 -17.04
CA GLN A 42 -14.50 8.09 -16.80
C GLN A 42 -14.28 9.03 -18.00
N VAL A 43 -13.14 8.98 -18.66
CA VAL A 43 -12.89 9.75 -19.89
C VAL A 43 -13.85 9.33 -21.00
N LEU A 44 -14.03 8.03 -21.19
CA LEU A 44 -15.02 7.54 -22.15
C LEU A 44 -16.43 8.04 -21.81
N ARG A 45 -16.82 7.94 -20.54
CA ARG A 45 -18.17 8.33 -20.09
C ARG A 45 -18.43 9.83 -20.18
N LEU A 46 -17.46 10.67 -19.81
CA LEU A 46 -17.63 12.13 -19.68
C LEU A 46 -17.27 12.91 -20.95
N TYR A 47 -16.31 12.42 -21.71
CA TYR A 47 -15.78 13.10 -22.89
C TYR A 47 -16.08 12.36 -24.19
N GLY A 48 -16.61 11.14 -24.15
CA GLY A 48 -16.86 10.31 -25.34
C GLY A 48 -15.60 9.80 -26.03
N ILE A 49 -14.43 9.89 -25.37
CA ILE A 49 -13.13 9.54 -25.96
C ILE A 49 -12.67 8.20 -25.40
N ASN A 50 -12.48 7.21 -26.27
CA ASN A 50 -11.93 5.92 -25.91
C ASN A 50 -10.41 5.95 -25.97
N LEU A 51 -9.74 5.75 -24.85
CA LEU A 51 -8.26 5.75 -24.73
C LEU A 51 -7.63 4.38 -25.04
N ASN A 52 -8.42 3.30 -25.10
CA ASN A 52 -7.96 1.95 -25.49
C ASN A 52 -6.69 1.45 -24.73
N GLY A 53 -6.62 1.65 -23.43
CA GLY A 53 -5.49 1.24 -22.60
C GLY A 53 -4.25 2.13 -22.77
N LYS A 54 -4.43 3.35 -23.28
CA LYS A 54 -3.34 4.30 -23.54
C LYS A 54 -2.57 4.69 -22.29
N LEU A 55 -3.27 4.90 -21.17
CA LEU A 55 -2.64 5.34 -19.91
C LEU A 55 -1.71 4.27 -19.35
N LEU A 56 -2.13 3.01 -19.40
CA LEU A 56 -1.28 1.90 -18.96
C LEU A 56 -0.05 1.76 -19.85
N LYS A 57 -0.21 1.86 -21.18
CA LYS A 57 0.92 1.84 -22.13
C LYS A 57 1.91 2.98 -21.89
N LEU A 58 1.43 4.20 -21.62
CA LEU A 58 2.29 5.34 -21.27
C LEU A 58 3.12 5.06 -20.02
N ARG A 59 2.50 4.43 -19.02
CA ARG A 59 3.19 4.02 -17.80
C ARG A 59 4.26 2.97 -18.06
N GLU A 60 3.96 1.93 -18.83
CA GLU A 60 4.90 0.87 -19.20
C GLU A 60 6.09 1.42 -20.01
N GLN A 61 5.88 2.49 -20.76
CA GLN A 61 6.91 3.25 -21.47
C GLN A 61 7.74 4.17 -20.55
N GLY A 62 7.45 4.22 -19.24
CA GLY A 62 8.18 5.04 -18.28
C GLY A 62 7.84 6.53 -18.31
N VAL A 63 6.69 6.91 -18.86
CA VAL A 63 6.23 8.31 -18.87
C VAL A 63 6.00 8.78 -17.43
N LYS A 64 6.74 9.82 -17.01
CA LYS A 64 6.73 10.31 -15.63
C LYS A 64 5.40 10.96 -15.22
N ASP A 65 4.79 11.71 -16.12
CA ASP A 65 3.55 12.45 -15.85
C ASP A 65 2.43 12.04 -16.80
N ILE A 66 1.81 10.92 -16.48
CA ILE A 66 0.71 10.34 -17.29
C ILE A 66 -0.50 11.29 -17.33
N TYR A 67 -0.73 12.07 -16.28
CA TYR A 67 -1.86 13.00 -16.21
C TYR A 67 -1.64 14.21 -17.12
N LEU A 68 -0.41 14.66 -17.29
CA LEU A 68 -0.08 15.70 -18.26
C LEU A 68 -0.34 15.21 -19.68
N GLU A 69 0.10 13.98 -20.00
CA GLU A 69 -0.17 13.36 -21.29
C GLU A 69 -1.69 13.19 -21.55
N LEU A 70 -2.44 12.79 -20.54
CA LEU A 70 -3.90 12.69 -20.63
C LEU A 70 -4.53 14.05 -21.00
N ILE A 71 -4.12 15.12 -20.32
CA ILE A 71 -4.59 16.49 -20.60
C ILE A 71 -4.29 16.90 -22.02
N ASN A 72 -3.08 16.62 -22.50
CA ASN A 72 -2.65 16.92 -23.88
C ASN A 72 -3.51 16.15 -24.90
N ILE A 73 -3.77 14.86 -24.66
CA ILE A 73 -4.65 14.03 -25.52
C ILE A 73 -6.07 14.60 -25.58
N LEU A 74 -6.59 15.03 -24.43
CA LEU A 74 -7.96 15.57 -24.32
C LEU A 74 -8.04 17.05 -24.71
N LYS A 75 -6.91 17.72 -24.96
CA LYS A 75 -6.81 19.16 -25.24
C LYS A 75 -7.48 20.02 -24.16
N LEU A 76 -7.26 19.66 -22.90
CA LEU A 76 -7.82 20.33 -21.74
C LEU A 76 -6.83 21.29 -21.07
N PRO A 77 -7.29 22.32 -20.35
CA PRO A 77 -6.42 23.18 -19.56
C PRO A 77 -5.70 22.40 -18.44
N ILE A 78 -4.47 22.83 -18.11
CA ILE A 78 -3.65 22.21 -17.05
C ILE A 78 -4.35 22.17 -15.69
N SER A 79 -5.27 23.09 -15.41
CA SER A 79 -6.06 23.15 -14.18
C SER A 79 -6.91 21.89 -13.90
N ILE A 80 -7.23 21.12 -14.96
CA ILE A 80 -8.00 19.88 -14.83
C ILE A 80 -7.15 18.72 -14.28
N LYS A 81 -5.82 18.84 -14.32
CA LYS A 81 -4.91 17.76 -13.91
C LYS A 81 -5.20 17.21 -12.52
N GLU A 82 -5.42 18.10 -11.55
CA GLU A 82 -5.71 17.71 -10.18
C GLU A 82 -6.99 16.87 -10.07
N SER A 83 -8.00 17.16 -10.87
CA SER A 83 -9.23 16.37 -10.90
C SER A 83 -8.97 14.91 -11.32
N PHE A 84 -8.10 14.65 -12.30
CA PHE A 84 -7.72 13.30 -12.68
C PHE A 84 -6.88 12.61 -11.61
N ILE A 85 -5.98 13.35 -10.93
CA ILE A 85 -5.21 12.84 -9.79
C ILE A 85 -6.16 12.42 -8.66
N MET A 86 -7.16 13.25 -8.33
CA MET A 86 -8.15 12.93 -7.30
C MET A 86 -9.03 11.75 -7.72
N MET A 87 -9.43 11.69 -8.99
CA MET A 87 -10.17 10.55 -9.55
C MET A 87 -9.39 9.24 -9.39
N TYR A 88 -8.08 9.27 -9.67
CA TYR A 88 -7.20 8.13 -9.41
C TYR A 88 -7.13 7.77 -7.92
N ARG A 89 -6.93 8.75 -7.04
CA ARG A 89 -6.77 8.52 -5.59
C ARG A 89 -8.02 7.98 -4.92
N TYR A 90 -9.20 8.35 -5.43
CA TYR A 90 -10.49 8.05 -4.79
C TYR A 90 -11.29 6.98 -5.53
N HIS A 91 -10.70 6.32 -6.53
CA HIS A 91 -11.39 5.20 -7.16
C HIS A 91 -11.54 4.02 -6.19
N LYS A 92 -12.57 3.21 -6.39
CA LYS A 92 -12.68 1.92 -5.72
C LYS A 92 -11.73 0.93 -6.41
N PRO A 93 -10.66 0.46 -5.73
CA PRO A 93 -9.68 -0.41 -6.38
C PRO A 93 -10.24 -1.78 -6.72
N ASP A 94 -9.96 -2.25 -7.94
CA ASP A 94 -10.20 -3.63 -8.35
C ASP A 94 -8.92 -4.45 -8.09
N ILE A 95 -8.71 -4.79 -6.82
CA ILE A 95 -7.54 -5.53 -6.33
C ILE A 95 -7.98 -6.66 -5.42
N VAL A 96 -7.24 -7.76 -5.43
CA VAL A 96 -7.54 -8.94 -4.63
C VAL A 96 -6.27 -9.53 -4.02
N LEU A 97 -6.39 -10.13 -2.84
CA LEU A 97 -5.32 -10.95 -2.26
C LEU A 97 -5.23 -12.28 -2.99
N THR A 98 -4.00 -12.78 -3.19
CA THR A 98 -3.79 -14.17 -3.62
C THR A 98 -4.31 -15.16 -2.57
N LEU A 99 -4.53 -16.39 -2.95
CA LEU A 99 -4.94 -17.44 -2.01
C LEU A 99 -3.89 -17.64 -0.90
N GLU A 100 -2.62 -17.59 -1.27
CA GLU A 100 -1.50 -17.71 -0.33
C GLU A 100 -1.51 -16.58 0.70
N THR A 101 -1.66 -15.33 0.25
CA THR A 101 -1.73 -14.17 1.15
C THR A 101 -2.97 -14.23 2.04
N LYS A 102 -4.12 -14.66 1.51
CA LYS A 102 -5.33 -14.87 2.32
C LYS A 102 -5.11 -15.91 3.43
N ASN A 103 -4.50 -17.04 3.09
CA ASN A 103 -4.18 -18.11 4.04
C ASN A 103 -3.15 -17.63 5.08
N PHE A 104 -2.12 -16.89 4.65
CA PHE A 104 -1.14 -16.30 5.56
C PHE A 104 -1.81 -15.35 6.55
N ILE A 105 -2.64 -14.40 6.11
CA ILE A 105 -3.33 -13.45 6.99
C ILE A 105 -4.25 -14.17 7.96
N LYS A 106 -5.02 -15.16 7.49
CA LYS A 106 -5.87 -15.98 8.37
C LYS A 106 -5.05 -16.69 9.45
N SER A 107 -3.93 -17.28 9.08
CA SER A 107 -3.01 -17.93 10.02
C SER A 107 -2.39 -16.91 10.98
N ALA A 108 -1.95 -15.75 10.48
CA ALA A 108 -1.38 -14.69 11.30
C ALA A 108 -2.36 -14.20 12.37
N LEU A 109 -3.61 -13.91 11.99
CA LEU A 109 -4.66 -13.48 12.92
C LEU A 109 -5.01 -14.52 13.99
N SER A 110 -4.81 -15.81 13.69
CA SER A 110 -5.08 -16.89 14.65
C SER A 110 -3.90 -17.17 15.59
N ASN A 111 -2.67 -16.92 15.14
CA ASN A 111 -1.47 -17.34 15.86
C ASN A 111 -0.75 -16.19 16.56
N PHE A 112 -0.66 -15.02 15.95
CA PHE A 112 0.00 -13.87 16.54
C PHE A 112 -0.88 -13.18 17.58
N LYS A 113 -0.23 -12.61 18.62
CA LYS A 113 -0.93 -11.89 19.67
C LYS A 113 -1.64 -10.65 19.13
N ASN A 114 -0.99 -9.93 18.22
CA ASN A 114 -1.56 -8.81 17.48
C ASN A 114 -1.04 -8.82 16.05
N VAL A 115 -1.87 -8.36 15.12
CA VAL A 115 -1.50 -8.11 13.73
C VAL A 115 -1.92 -6.69 13.38
N VAL A 116 -1.05 -5.90 12.80
CA VAL A 116 -1.31 -4.51 12.39
C VAL A 116 -0.72 -4.26 11.00
N ILE A 117 -1.27 -3.28 10.28
CA ILE A 117 -0.74 -2.82 9.00
C ILE A 117 -0.12 -1.44 9.19
N LEU A 118 1.11 -1.26 8.70
CA LEU A 118 1.85 0.00 8.66
C LEU A 118 2.22 0.31 7.22
N THR A 119 1.62 1.33 6.63
CA THR A 119 1.76 1.65 5.20
C THR A 119 1.99 3.13 4.97
N ASP A 120 2.75 3.46 3.91
CA ASP A 120 2.91 4.83 3.45
C ASP A 120 1.90 5.13 2.33
N GLY A 121 1.37 6.35 2.33
CA GLY A 121 0.47 6.83 1.29
C GLY A 121 -0.62 7.76 1.82
N TYR A 122 -1.52 8.13 0.92
CA TYR A 122 -2.66 8.98 1.23
C TYR A 122 -3.74 8.19 1.99
N SER A 123 -4.28 8.79 3.05
CA SER A 123 -5.22 8.14 3.97
C SER A 123 -6.39 7.48 3.24
N ILE A 124 -7.09 8.24 2.40
CA ILE A 124 -8.27 7.73 1.68
C ILE A 124 -7.88 6.60 0.72
N SER A 125 -6.78 6.77 -0.04
CA SER A 125 -6.33 5.73 -0.97
C SER A 125 -5.99 4.42 -0.25
N GLN A 126 -5.23 4.49 0.86
CA GLN A 126 -4.86 3.29 1.62
C GLN A 126 -6.09 2.63 2.26
N ARG A 127 -7.05 3.40 2.76
CA ARG A 127 -8.30 2.87 3.30
C ARG A 127 -9.15 2.17 2.25
N LEU A 128 -9.26 2.72 1.03
CA LEU A 128 -9.96 2.09 -0.08
C LEU A 128 -9.29 0.78 -0.52
N LYS A 129 -7.94 0.72 -0.53
CA LYS A 129 -7.19 -0.53 -0.75
C LYS A 129 -7.51 -1.57 0.32
N ILE A 130 -7.44 -1.20 1.59
CA ILE A 130 -7.76 -2.05 2.75
C ILE A 130 -9.19 -2.59 2.66
N GLU A 131 -10.15 -1.77 2.29
CA GLU A 131 -11.54 -2.17 2.08
C GLU A 131 -11.66 -3.20 0.95
N SER A 132 -11.08 -2.92 -0.22
CA SER A 132 -11.13 -3.82 -1.38
C SER A 132 -10.45 -5.16 -1.12
N LEU A 133 -9.38 -5.18 -0.32
CA LEU A 133 -8.67 -6.39 0.07
C LEU A 133 -9.36 -7.16 1.22
N GLY A 134 -10.44 -6.62 1.82
CA GLY A 134 -11.15 -7.25 2.93
C GLY A 134 -10.41 -7.21 4.27
N LEU A 135 -9.50 -6.24 4.47
CA LEU A 135 -8.61 -6.14 5.63
C LEU A 135 -9.06 -5.10 6.68
N ILE A 136 -10.28 -4.58 6.60
CA ILE A 136 -10.82 -3.49 7.45
C ILE A 136 -10.67 -3.76 8.96
N LYS A 137 -10.71 -5.03 9.37
CA LYS A 137 -10.62 -5.41 10.79
C LYS A 137 -9.21 -5.32 11.37
N ILE A 138 -8.19 -5.17 10.54
CA ILE A 138 -6.78 -5.08 10.98
C ILE A 138 -6.47 -3.62 11.32
N PRO A 139 -5.93 -3.31 12.52
CA PRO A 139 -5.51 -1.95 12.86
C PRO A 139 -4.51 -1.38 11.85
N LEU A 140 -4.70 -0.12 11.46
CA LEU A 140 -4.01 0.52 10.37
C LEU A 140 -3.25 1.76 10.84
N PHE A 141 -2.00 1.93 10.38
CA PHE A 141 -1.12 3.07 10.63
C PHE A 141 -0.64 3.64 9.31
N ILE A 142 -1.28 4.71 8.84
CA ILE A 142 -1.01 5.35 7.54
C ILE A 142 -0.12 6.58 7.72
N SER A 143 0.89 6.76 6.86
CA SER A 143 1.85 7.86 6.97
C SER A 143 1.22 9.24 6.98
N GLU A 144 0.23 9.51 6.14
CA GLU A 144 -0.43 10.81 6.08
C GLU A 144 -1.17 11.15 7.39
N GLU A 145 -1.78 10.15 8.06
CA GLU A 145 -2.50 10.35 9.33
C GLU A 145 -1.56 10.65 10.51
N TRP A 146 -0.29 10.28 10.38
CA TRP A 146 0.73 10.44 11.41
C TRP A 146 1.76 11.52 11.08
N ASN A 147 1.68 12.12 9.90
CA ASN A 147 2.73 12.99 9.34
C ASN A 147 4.13 12.36 9.49
N SER A 148 4.23 11.06 9.21
CA SER A 148 5.41 10.23 9.41
C SER A 148 5.54 9.22 8.28
N ILE A 149 6.57 9.35 7.45
CA ILE A 149 6.86 8.48 6.30
C ILE A 149 8.06 7.61 6.65
N LYS A 150 8.06 6.32 6.27
CA LYS A 150 9.24 5.47 6.43
C LYS A 150 10.46 6.10 5.73
N PRO A 151 11.63 6.14 6.34
CA PRO A 151 12.07 5.39 7.53
C PRO A 151 11.85 6.11 8.88
N ASP A 152 10.99 7.11 9.02
CA ASP A 152 10.67 7.71 10.31
C ASP A 152 10.12 6.66 11.29
N ASN A 153 10.60 6.69 12.55
CA ASN A 153 10.30 5.67 13.56
C ASN A 153 9.03 5.94 14.39
N LEU A 154 8.39 7.10 14.24
CA LEU A 154 7.26 7.53 15.09
C LEU A 154 6.14 6.48 15.14
N ARG A 155 5.75 5.94 13.99
CA ARG A 155 4.66 4.94 13.90
C ARG A 155 5.09 3.60 14.51
N PHE A 156 6.35 3.18 14.33
CA PHE A 156 6.88 1.97 14.98
C PHE A 156 6.85 2.11 16.50
N ILE A 157 7.36 3.22 17.04
CA ILE A 157 7.32 3.51 18.48
C ILE A 157 5.87 3.54 19.00
N SER A 158 4.95 4.12 18.23
CA SER A 158 3.53 4.20 18.61
C SER A 158 2.87 2.81 18.64
N ILE A 159 3.22 1.92 17.69
CA ILE A 159 2.78 0.53 17.69
C ILE A 159 3.32 -0.18 18.94
N MET A 160 4.62 -0.04 19.23
CA MET A 160 5.24 -0.66 20.43
C MET A 160 4.58 -0.18 21.73
N LYS A 161 4.31 1.11 21.86
CA LYS A 161 3.59 1.68 23.02
C LYS A 161 2.16 1.16 23.14
N LYS A 162 1.44 1.06 22.01
CA LYS A 162 0.05 0.58 21.99
C LYS A 162 -0.05 -0.91 22.34
N TYR A 163 0.89 -1.71 21.87
CA TYR A 163 0.90 -3.17 22.06
C TYR A 163 1.98 -3.62 23.06
N LYS A 164 2.17 -2.84 24.13
CA LYS A 164 3.21 -3.04 25.17
C LYS A 164 3.14 -4.40 25.88
N THR A 165 2.06 -5.16 25.71
CA THR A 165 1.94 -6.52 26.23
C THR A 165 2.60 -7.56 25.32
N CYS A 166 3.10 -7.18 24.16
CA CYS A 166 3.91 -8.03 23.29
C CYS A 166 5.38 -7.89 23.69
N ASP A 167 6.09 -9.00 23.77
CA ASP A 167 7.51 -9.04 24.09
C ASP A 167 8.37 -8.84 22.84
N GLN A 168 7.80 -9.14 21.67
CA GLN A 168 8.47 -9.09 20.35
C GLN A 168 7.62 -8.33 19.34
N PHE A 169 8.31 -7.70 18.38
CA PHE A 169 7.70 -7.06 17.21
C PHE A 169 8.40 -7.61 15.97
N CYS A 170 7.61 -8.14 15.04
CA CYS A 170 8.12 -8.65 13.76
C CYS A 170 7.55 -7.80 12.64
N TYR A 171 8.42 -7.20 11.83
CA TYR A 171 8.01 -6.40 10.68
C TYR A 171 8.29 -7.15 9.37
N VAL A 172 7.30 -7.19 8.49
CA VAL A 172 7.37 -7.80 7.15
C VAL A 172 7.06 -6.75 6.11
N ALA A 173 8.00 -6.55 5.18
CA ALA A 173 7.92 -5.55 4.11
C ALA A 173 8.79 -5.98 2.92
N ASP A 174 8.62 -5.31 1.77
CA ASP A 174 9.30 -5.63 0.52
C ASP A 174 10.58 -4.81 0.26
N ASN A 175 10.69 -3.58 0.80
CA ASN A 175 11.77 -2.65 0.46
C ASN A 175 12.85 -2.54 1.52
N PRO A 176 14.00 -3.26 1.40
CA PRO A 176 15.06 -3.27 2.40
C PRO A 176 15.67 -1.90 2.70
N SER A 177 15.76 -1.02 1.72
CA SER A 177 16.41 0.28 1.86
C SER A 177 15.57 1.31 2.62
N LYS A 178 14.26 1.10 2.72
CA LYS A 178 13.30 2.01 3.34
C LYS A 178 12.69 1.43 4.62
N ASP A 179 12.28 0.17 4.54
CA ASP A 179 11.42 -0.42 5.56
C ASP A 179 12.19 -0.89 6.80
N PHE A 180 13.45 -1.30 6.65
CA PHE A 180 14.23 -1.89 7.74
C PHE A 180 15.24 -0.95 8.38
N VAL A 181 15.26 0.33 8.01
CA VAL A 181 16.14 1.34 8.65
C VAL A 181 15.73 1.55 10.11
N SER A 182 14.47 1.93 10.34
CA SER A 182 13.97 2.23 11.69
C SER A 182 13.75 1.00 12.58
N PRO A 183 13.23 -0.15 12.09
CA PRO A 183 13.07 -1.32 12.95
C PRO A 183 14.38 -1.90 13.47
N ASN A 184 15.53 -1.59 12.83
CA ASN A 184 16.85 -2.08 13.20
C ASN A 184 17.66 -1.08 14.06
N THR A 185 17.10 0.06 14.40
CA THR A 185 17.70 1.08 15.29
C THR A 185 17.07 1.04 16.68
#